data_05f7912aaef1d92063809d427c52504a
#
_entry.id   05f7912aaef1d92063809d427c52504a
#
_cell.length_a   1.000
_cell.length_b   1.000
_cell.length_c   1.000
_cell.angle_alpha   90.00
_cell.angle_beta   90.00
_cell.angle_gamma   90.00
#
_symmetry.space_group_name_H-M   'P 1'
#
loop_
_entity.id
_entity.type
_entity.pdbx_description
1 polymer ?
#
loop_
_entity_poly.entity_id
_entity_poly.type
_entity_poly.pdbx_seq_one_letter_code
_entity_poly.pdbx_strand_id
1 'polypeptide(L)'
;MSFSPQEALQRTIEHREIFFDEMVDLMRQIMRGDVSPMMTAAILTGLRVKKETIDEIAAAATVMREFALAVPVADATHLVDIVGTGGDGSHTFNISTCAMFVAAAAGARVAKHGNRSVSSKSGSADAVEALGAAIELQPAQVAAAIEQTGIGFMFAPIHHPSMKVVAPVRREMGVRTIFNILGPLTNPASAPSVLMGVFHPDLVGIQARVLRELGTERAMVVWGRDNMDEISLGAGTLVGELRDGKVREYEIHPEDFGIAMSASRNLRVDSPEQSIAMLRAVLDNAPGPALDIVALNAGAALYVAGVASDIGDGLARARAAIANGSARQRLQQYVETTRALVA
;
A
#
# COMPACT_ATOMS: atom_id res chain seq x y z
N MET A 1 17.04 23.68 19.90
CA MET A 1 15.73 23.96 20.53
C MET A 1 14.70 23.11 19.84
N SER A 2 13.78 22.47 20.57
CA SER A 2 12.68 21.71 19.97
C SER A 2 11.73 22.68 19.24
N PHE A 3 11.26 22.27 18.06
CA PHE A 3 10.29 23.06 17.29
C PHE A 3 8.94 23.07 18.01
N SER A 4 8.35 24.26 18.21
CA SER A 4 7.17 24.36 19.04
C SER A 4 5.88 24.01 18.27
N PRO A 5 4.95 23.25 18.89
CA PRO A 5 3.66 22.96 18.27
C PRO A 5 2.83 24.22 17.94
N GLN A 6 3.00 25.31 18.71
CA GLN A 6 2.34 26.59 18.47
C GLN A 6 2.88 27.26 17.20
N GLU A 7 4.20 27.21 16.98
CA GLU A 7 4.80 27.73 15.75
C GLU A 7 4.38 26.89 14.55
N ALA A 8 4.34 25.57 14.70
CA ALA A 8 3.82 24.68 13.66
C ALA A 8 2.39 25.07 13.25
N LEU A 9 1.49 25.23 14.24
CA LEU A 9 0.12 25.68 13.98
C LEU A 9 0.08 27.05 13.29
N GLN A 10 0.87 28.02 13.76
CA GLN A 10 0.94 29.35 13.16
C GLN A 10 1.35 29.28 11.68
N ARG A 11 2.39 28.49 11.35
CA ARG A 11 2.83 28.32 9.95
C ARG A 11 1.75 27.71 9.07
N THR A 12 1.02 26.70 9.57
CA THR A 12 -0.07 26.11 8.77
C THR A 12 -1.21 27.08 8.50
N ILE A 13 -1.56 27.95 9.47
CA ILE A 13 -2.56 29.03 9.33
C ILE A 13 -2.09 30.07 8.28
N GLU A 14 -0.81 30.38 8.28
CA GLU A 14 -0.21 31.33 7.33
C GLU A 14 0.11 30.71 5.96
N HIS A 15 -0.26 29.46 5.70
CA HIS A 15 0.07 28.68 4.50
C HIS A 15 1.59 28.59 4.23
N ARG A 16 2.40 28.63 5.28
CA ARG A 16 3.85 28.49 5.23
C ARG A 16 4.26 27.04 5.45
N GLU A 17 5.34 26.66 4.82
CA GLU A 17 5.93 25.34 4.97
C GLU A 17 6.56 25.14 6.36
N ILE A 18 6.44 23.92 6.89
CA ILE A 18 7.23 23.43 8.00
C ILE A 18 8.41 22.68 7.37
N PHE A 19 9.64 23.16 7.60
CA PHE A 19 10.82 22.56 7.00
C PHE A 19 11.03 21.13 7.49
N PHE A 20 11.76 20.32 6.70
CA PHE A 20 11.92 18.90 6.93
C PHE A 20 12.32 18.55 8.38
N ASP A 21 13.39 19.13 8.91
CA ASP A 21 13.88 18.83 10.27
C ASP A 21 12.89 19.27 11.36
N GLU A 22 12.17 20.36 11.14
CA GLU A 22 11.13 20.85 12.04
C GLU A 22 9.91 19.94 12.04
N MET A 23 9.53 19.43 10.86
CA MET A 23 8.44 18.47 10.73
C MET A 23 8.80 17.11 11.33
N VAL A 24 10.06 16.67 11.22
CA VAL A 24 10.57 15.47 11.92
C VAL A 24 10.45 15.65 13.43
N ASP A 25 10.89 16.80 13.99
CA ASP A 25 10.77 17.05 15.42
C ASP A 25 9.32 17.11 15.89
N LEU A 26 8.46 17.82 15.17
CA LEU A 26 7.02 17.90 15.43
C LEU A 26 6.36 16.51 15.43
N MET A 27 6.62 15.70 14.41
CA MET A 27 6.04 14.37 14.30
C MET A 27 6.51 13.45 15.41
N ARG A 28 7.79 13.53 15.82
CA ARG A 28 8.29 12.78 17.00
C ARG A 28 7.53 13.16 18.27
N GLN A 29 7.29 14.46 18.50
CA GLN A 29 6.51 14.94 19.64
C GLN A 29 5.07 14.39 19.60
N ILE A 30 4.42 14.45 18.43
CA ILE A 30 3.05 13.92 18.24
C ILE A 30 3.01 12.41 18.52
N MET A 31 3.95 11.64 17.92
CA MET A 31 3.96 10.18 18.04
C MET A 31 4.34 9.68 19.43
N ARG A 32 5.02 10.49 20.26
CA ARG A 32 5.29 10.23 21.69
C ARG A 32 4.13 10.62 22.60
N GLY A 33 3.17 11.43 22.10
CA GLY A 33 2.09 11.96 22.92
C GLY A 33 2.46 13.23 23.71
N ASP A 34 3.55 13.89 23.35
CA ASP A 34 4.02 15.12 24.01
C ASP A 34 3.17 16.33 23.57
N VAL A 35 2.41 16.22 22.48
CA VAL A 35 1.48 17.23 21.98
C VAL A 35 0.05 16.86 22.37
N SER A 36 -0.69 17.79 22.96
CA SER A 36 -2.06 17.54 23.38
C SER A 36 -2.98 17.13 22.19
N PRO A 37 -4.01 16.31 22.41
CA PRO A 37 -4.96 15.92 21.36
C PRO A 37 -5.56 17.11 20.60
N MET A 38 -5.91 18.18 21.33
CA MET A 38 -6.46 19.41 20.75
C MET A 38 -5.47 20.09 19.80
N MET A 39 -4.22 20.24 20.23
CA MET A 39 -3.17 20.84 19.40
C MET A 39 -2.84 19.96 18.19
N THR A 40 -2.77 18.63 18.40
CA THR A 40 -2.59 17.66 17.30
C THR A 40 -3.70 17.80 16.26
N ALA A 41 -4.97 17.85 16.67
CA ALA A 41 -6.08 18.04 15.75
C ALA A 41 -5.99 19.37 14.99
N ALA A 42 -5.64 20.45 15.68
CA ALA A 42 -5.47 21.77 15.04
C ALA A 42 -4.36 21.76 13.98
N ILE A 43 -3.19 21.20 14.30
CA ILE A 43 -2.07 21.08 13.36
C ILE A 43 -2.43 20.20 12.16
N LEU A 44 -3.04 19.03 12.39
CA LEU A 44 -3.49 18.13 11.31
C LEU A 44 -4.50 18.80 10.38
N THR A 45 -5.42 19.59 10.94
CA THR A 45 -6.36 20.39 10.16
C THR A 45 -5.64 21.47 9.35
N GLY A 46 -4.72 22.20 9.98
CA GLY A 46 -3.92 23.23 9.31
C GLY A 46 -3.09 22.68 8.15
N LEU A 47 -2.38 21.54 8.35
CA LEU A 47 -1.65 20.84 7.29
C LEU A 47 -2.57 20.49 6.12
N ARG A 48 -3.75 19.91 6.41
CA ARG A 48 -4.73 19.51 5.39
C ARG A 48 -5.27 20.69 4.60
N VAL A 49 -5.55 21.83 5.26
CA VAL A 49 -6.06 23.05 4.63
C VAL A 49 -4.99 23.71 3.78
N LYS A 50 -3.77 23.79 4.30
CA LYS A 50 -2.60 24.33 3.60
C LYS A 50 -2.22 23.48 2.39
N LYS A 51 -2.49 22.20 2.40
CA LYS A 51 -1.95 21.09 1.61
C LYS A 51 -0.47 20.84 1.95
N GLU A 52 -0.19 19.60 2.28
CA GLU A 52 1.13 19.14 2.69
C GLU A 52 2.12 19.20 1.52
N THR A 53 3.35 19.64 1.78
CA THR A 53 4.45 19.60 0.80
C THR A 53 5.09 18.22 0.75
N ILE A 54 5.89 17.95 -0.29
CA ILE A 54 6.65 16.69 -0.43
C ILE A 54 7.55 16.50 0.78
N ASP A 55 8.24 17.54 1.22
CA ASP A 55 9.18 17.49 2.35
C ASP A 55 8.45 17.23 3.68
N GLU A 56 7.28 17.83 3.90
CA GLU A 56 6.47 17.57 5.08
C GLU A 56 5.97 16.12 5.12
N ILE A 57 5.53 15.56 3.99
CA ILE A 57 5.09 14.18 3.90
C ILE A 57 6.28 13.23 4.11
N ALA A 58 7.43 13.51 3.49
CA ALA A 58 8.64 12.70 3.62
C ALA A 58 9.16 12.70 5.08
N ALA A 59 9.18 13.86 5.73
CA ALA A 59 9.56 13.99 7.14
C ALA A 59 8.63 13.20 8.06
N ALA A 60 7.32 13.32 7.86
CA ALA A 60 6.33 12.56 8.62
C ALA A 60 6.48 11.04 8.42
N ALA A 61 6.68 10.59 7.18
CA ALA A 61 6.92 9.19 6.86
C ALA A 61 8.22 8.66 7.49
N THR A 62 9.28 9.48 7.50
CA THR A 62 10.56 9.13 8.14
C THR A 62 10.38 8.82 9.62
N VAL A 63 9.64 9.68 10.34
CA VAL A 63 9.35 9.44 11.75
C VAL A 63 8.47 8.21 11.95
N MET A 64 7.48 8.00 11.11
CA MET A 64 6.66 6.79 11.22
C MET A 64 7.46 5.50 10.98
N ARG A 65 8.45 5.51 10.07
CA ARG A 65 9.40 4.40 9.87
C ARG A 65 10.31 4.22 11.10
N GLU A 66 10.78 5.30 11.71
CA GLU A 66 11.57 5.27 12.95
C GLU A 66 10.83 4.59 14.11
N PHE A 67 9.53 4.82 14.22
CA PHE A 67 8.68 4.25 15.29
C PHE A 67 8.08 2.89 14.94
N ALA A 68 8.27 2.40 13.72
CA ALA A 68 7.77 1.10 13.31
C ALA A 68 8.60 -0.04 13.90
N LEU A 69 7.96 -1.18 14.16
CA LEU A 69 8.66 -2.43 14.47
C LEU A 69 9.20 -3.01 13.16
N ALA A 70 10.49 -2.82 12.92
CA ALA A 70 11.15 -3.24 11.69
C ALA A 70 11.12 -4.75 11.50
N VAL A 71 10.82 -5.19 10.27
CA VAL A 71 10.87 -6.59 9.85
C VAL A 71 12.22 -6.87 9.21
N PRO A 72 13.08 -7.73 9.82
CA PRO A 72 14.45 -7.96 9.37
C PRO A 72 14.49 -8.92 8.17
N VAL A 73 14.24 -8.43 6.95
CA VAL A 73 14.36 -9.22 5.73
C VAL A 73 15.82 -9.30 5.32
N ALA A 74 16.39 -10.52 5.29
CA ALA A 74 17.80 -10.74 4.99
C ALA A 74 18.15 -10.51 3.51
N ASP A 75 17.25 -10.90 2.62
CA ASP A 75 17.40 -10.72 1.17
C ASP A 75 16.23 -9.90 0.62
N ALA A 76 16.50 -8.65 0.23
CA ALA A 76 15.52 -7.74 -0.35
C ALA A 76 15.46 -7.84 -1.90
N THR A 77 16.15 -8.79 -2.52
CA THR A 77 16.09 -9.00 -3.96
C THR A 77 14.66 -9.28 -4.39
N HIS A 78 14.14 -8.49 -5.34
CA HIS A 78 12.77 -8.55 -5.82
C HIS A 78 11.69 -8.35 -4.74
N LEU A 79 12.04 -7.74 -3.60
CA LEU A 79 11.09 -7.43 -2.53
C LEU A 79 10.24 -6.22 -2.92
N VAL A 80 8.94 -6.39 -2.89
CA VAL A 80 7.97 -5.36 -3.28
C VAL A 80 6.83 -5.25 -2.27
N ASP A 81 6.40 -4.02 -1.97
CA ASP A 81 5.10 -3.77 -1.34
C ASP A 81 4.03 -3.56 -2.42
N ILE A 82 2.89 -4.19 -2.26
CA ILE A 82 1.69 -3.98 -3.09
C ILE A 82 0.64 -3.38 -2.17
N VAL A 83 0.53 -2.07 -2.15
CA VAL A 83 -0.21 -1.32 -1.15
C VAL A 83 -1.11 -0.27 -1.78
N GLY A 84 -2.15 0.16 -1.07
CA GLY A 84 -3.00 1.29 -1.47
C GLY A 84 -3.29 2.19 -0.28
N THR A 85 -3.63 3.43 -0.56
CA THR A 85 -4.12 4.36 0.47
C THR A 85 -5.49 3.94 1.00
N GLY A 86 -6.22 3.16 0.22
CA GLY A 86 -7.62 2.86 0.45
C GLY A 86 -8.51 4.11 0.35
N GLY A 87 -9.79 3.94 0.63
CA GLY A 87 -10.72 5.08 0.68
C GLY A 87 -11.13 5.64 -0.68
N ASP A 88 -10.91 4.91 -1.75
CA ASP A 88 -11.26 5.24 -3.13
C ASP A 88 -12.79 5.18 -3.41
N GLY A 89 -13.54 4.47 -2.54
CA GLY A 89 -14.99 4.30 -2.69
C GLY A 89 -15.42 3.35 -3.81
N SER A 90 -14.48 2.62 -4.41
CA SER A 90 -14.77 1.70 -5.53
C SER A 90 -15.54 0.45 -5.10
N HIS A 91 -15.38 0.03 -3.83
CA HIS A 91 -15.98 -1.18 -3.25
C HIS A 91 -15.66 -2.46 -4.02
N THR A 92 -14.48 -2.54 -4.63
CA THR A 92 -14.04 -3.73 -5.35
C THR A 92 -13.62 -4.85 -4.38
N PHE A 93 -13.52 -6.07 -4.91
CA PHE A 93 -12.87 -7.14 -4.15
C PHE A 93 -11.39 -6.82 -3.90
N ASN A 94 -10.73 -7.61 -3.04
CA ASN A 94 -9.35 -7.33 -2.61
C ASN A 94 -8.33 -7.67 -3.72
N ILE A 95 -8.26 -6.82 -4.76
CA ILE A 95 -7.44 -6.98 -5.97
C ILE A 95 -5.96 -7.10 -5.59
N SER A 96 -5.41 -6.11 -4.85
CA SER A 96 -4.00 -6.09 -4.45
C SER A 96 -3.63 -7.28 -3.53
N THR A 97 -4.56 -7.76 -2.71
CA THR A 97 -4.35 -8.96 -1.88
C THR A 97 -4.28 -10.23 -2.75
N CYS A 98 -5.11 -10.33 -3.79
CA CYS A 98 -5.03 -11.43 -4.75
C CYS A 98 -3.73 -11.36 -5.56
N ALA A 99 -3.37 -10.15 -6.05
CA ALA A 99 -2.14 -9.91 -6.80
C ALA A 99 -0.88 -10.28 -6.01
N MET A 100 -0.88 -10.15 -4.69
CA MET A 100 0.22 -10.58 -3.80
C MET A 100 0.58 -12.06 -4.02
N PHE A 101 -0.41 -12.96 -4.04
CA PHE A 101 -0.18 -14.39 -4.24
C PHE A 101 0.32 -14.70 -5.65
N VAL A 102 -0.22 -14.00 -6.65
CA VAL A 102 0.16 -14.15 -8.05
C VAL A 102 1.59 -13.66 -8.28
N ALA A 103 1.93 -12.49 -7.79
CA ALA A 103 3.28 -11.92 -7.92
C ALA A 103 4.32 -12.80 -7.22
N ALA A 104 4.02 -13.31 -6.02
CA ALA A 104 4.93 -14.20 -5.30
C ALA A 104 5.10 -15.55 -6.01
N ALA A 105 4.04 -16.09 -6.63
CA ALA A 105 4.14 -17.31 -7.43
C ALA A 105 4.95 -17.11 -8.73
N ALA A 106 4.96 -15.89 -9.25
CA ALA A 106 5.70 -15.52 -10.47
C ALA A 106 7.14 -15.03 -10.21
N GLY A 107 7.63 -15.08 -8.95
CA GLY A 107 9.04 -14.86 -8.62
C GLY A 107 9.36 -13.59 -7.84
N ALA A 108 8.39 -12.74 -7.53
CA ALA A 108 8.60 -11.64 -6.59
C ALA A 108 8.62 -12.12 -5.13
N ARG A 109 9.20 -11.30 -4.25
CA ARG A 109 9.01 -11.41 -2.79
C ARG A 109 8.10 -10.27 -2.37
N VAL A 110 6.99 -10.56 -1.71
CA VAL A 110 6.00 -9.55 -1.37
C VAL A 110 5.96 -9.30 0.13
N ALA A 111 6.31 -8.09 0.55
CA ALA A 111 6.17 -7.61 1.91
C ALA A 111 4.99 -6.64 1.97
N LYS A 112 3.78 -7.19 2.07
CA LYS A 112 2.56 -6.39 2.01
C LYS A 112 2.25 -5.76 3.37
N HIS A 113 2.23 -4.42 3.40
CA HIS A 113 1.71 -3.66 4.53
C HIS A 113 0.21 -3.46 4.39
N GLY A 114 -0.57 -3.78 5.42
CA GLY A 114 -2.02 -3.72 5.32
C GLY A 114 -2.75 -3.57 6.65
N ASN A 115 -4.04 -3.21 6.55
CA ASN A 115 -4.90 -3.00 7.70
C ASN A 115 -6.31 -3.58 7.45
N ARG A 116 -7.13 -3.61 8.52
CA ARG A 116 -8.57 -3.81 8.39
C ARG A 116 -9.19 -2.61 7.70
N SER A 117 -10.36 -2.82 7.10
CA SER A 117 -11.09 -1.75 6.44
C SER A 117 -11.58 -0.70 7.43
N VAL A 118 -11.51 0.57 7.00
CA VAL A 118 -12.14 1.69 7.70
C VAL A 118 -13.39 2.18 6.94
N SER A 119 -13.39 2.06 5.62
CA SER A 119 -14.43 2.63 4.75
C SER A 119 -14.97 1.65 3.71
N SER A 120 -14.24 0.60 3.36
CA SER A 120 -14.68 -0.46 2.43
C SER A 120 -15.33 -1.63 3.15
N LYS A 121 -15.87 -2.61 2.40
CA LYS A 121 -16.52 -3.81 2.95
C LYS A 121 -15.52 -4.82 3.52
N SER A 122 -14.27 -4.84 3.00
CA SER A 122 -13.22 -5.76 3.41
C SER A 122 -11.85 -5.11 3.20
N GLY A 123 -11.04 -5.03 4.25
CA GLY A 123 -9.64 -4.62 4.16
C GLY A 123 -8.72 -5.78 3.78
N SER A 124 -7.46 -5.47 3.51
CA SER A 124 -6.48 -6.51 3.18
C SER A 124 -6.25 -7.50 4.33
N ALA A 125 -6.25 -7.03 5.58
CA ALA A 125 -6.14 -7.89 6.76
C ALA A 125 -7.36 -8.82 6.90
N ASP A 126 -8.57 -8.29 6.70
CA ASP A 126 -9.79 -9.07 6.75
C ASP A 126 -9.78 -10.18 5.69
N ALA A 127 -9.30 -9.86 4.48
CA ALA A 127 -9.20 -10.85 3.39
C ALA A 127 -8.16 -11.93 3.69
N VAL A 128 -6.96 -11.57 4.17
CA VAL A 128 -5.90 -12.53 4.49
C VAL A 128 -6.33 -13.48 5.62
N GLU A 129 -6.99 -12.95 6.65
CA GLU A 129 -7.54 -13.73 7.77
C GLU A 129 -8.68 -14.67 7.29
N ALA A 130 -9.60 -14.19 6.45
CA ALA A 130 -10.69 -14.99 5.88
C ALA A 130 -10.20 -16.09 4.93
N LEU A 131 -9.03 -15.92 4.31
CA LEU A 131 -8.34 -16.96 3.55
C LEU A 131 -7.72 -18.02 4.45
N GLY A 132 -7.62 -17.78 5.75
CA GLY A 132 -7.18 -18.71 6.77
C GLY A 132 -5.75 -18.51 7.26
N ALA A 133 -5.05 -17.46 6.83
CA ALA A 133 -3.72 -17.14 7.31
C ALA A 133 -3.76 -16.44 8.69
N ALA A 134 -2.72 -16.62 9.50
CA ALA A 134 -2.52 -15.80 10.68
C ALA A 134 -1.99 -14.43 10.27
N ILE A 135 -2.58 -13.36 10.81
CA ILE A 135 -2.19 -11.97 10.49
C ILE A 135 -1.44 -11.29 11.64
N GLU A 136 -1.53 -11.82 12.86
CA GLU A 136 -0.91 -11.22 14.05
C GLU A 136 0.52 -11.74 14.26
N LEU A 137 1.33 -11.66 13.19
CA LEU A 137 2.72 -12.09 13.22
C LEU A 137 3.64 -10.99 13.77
N GLN A 138 4.58 -11.40 14.62
CA GLN A 138 5.66 -10.52 15.06
C GLN A 138 6.72 -10.34 13.95
N PRO A 139 7.57 -9.29 14.00
CA PRO A 139 8.52 -8.99 12.93
C PRO A 139 9.38 -10.18 12.47
N ALA A 140 9.91 -10.98 13.39
CA ALA A 140 10.70 -12.16 13.04
C ALA A 140 9.89 -13.26 12.35
N GLN A 141 8.61 -13.41 12.71
CA GLN A 141 7.70 -14.36 12.08
C GLN A 141 7.32 -13.92 10.67
N VAL A 142 7.11 -12.60 10.46
CA VAL A 142 6.89 -12.04 9.11
C VAL A 142 8.11 -12.28 8.22
N ALA A 143 9.33 -12.03 8.73
CA ALA A 143 10.57 -12.29 8.00
C ALA A 143 10.68 -13.78 7.62
N ALA A 144 10.39 -14.69 8.56
CA ALA A 144 10.37 -16.13 8.30
C ALA A 144 9.32 -16.54 7.25
N ALA A 145 8.14 -15.92 7.26
CA ALA A 145 7.12 -16.16 6.25
C ALA A 145 7.57 -15.71 4.86
N ILE A 146 8.22 -14.53 4.75
CA ILE A 146 8.81 -14.06 3.48
C ILE A 146 9.86 -15.05 2.99
N GLU A 147 10.74 -15.52 3.87
CA GLU A 147 11.81 -16.45 3.49
C GLU A 147 11.26 -17.78 2.97
N GLN A 148 10.25 -18.34 3.63
CA GLN A 148 9.70 -19.65 3.30
C GLN A 148 8.72 -19.63 2.12
N THR A 149 7.96 -18.54 1.95
CA THR A 149 6.86 -18.50 0.99
C THR A 149 6.97 -17.39 -0.05
N GLY A 150 7.92 -16.47 0.10
CA GLY A 150 7.98 -15.24 -0.68
C GLY A 150 6.93 -14.22 -0.30
N ILE A 151 6.17 -14.41 0.79
CA ILE A 151 5.10 -13.50 1.22
C ILE A 151 5.21 -13.21 2.71
N GLY A 152 5.10 -11.93 3.09
CA GLY A 152 4.86 -11.48 4.45
C GLY A 152 3.74 -10.44 4.49
N PHE A 153 2.79 -10.63 5.38
CA PHE A 153 1.76 -9.64 5.64
C PHE A 153 2.04 -8.94 6.97
N MET A 154 2.19 -7.63 6.92
CA MET A 154 2.47 -6.80 8.08
C MET A 154 1.19 -6.07 8.50
N PHE A 155 0.58 -6.58 9.56
CA PHE A 155 -0.64 -5.99 10.10
C PHE A 155 -0.33 -4.69 10.82
N ALA A 156 -0.81 -3.56 10.29
CA ALA A 156 -0.43 -2.22 10.73
C ALA A 156 -0.54 -1.97 12.25
N PRO A 157 -1.58 -2.45 12.99
CA PRO A 157 -1.66 -2.25 14.44
C PRO A 157 -0.52 -2.88 15.25
N ILE A 158 0.08 -3.97 14.75
CA ILE A 158 1.24 -4.62 15.39
C ILE A 158 2.51 -3.84 15.07
N HIS A 159 2.72 -3.51 13.81
CA HIS A 159 3.99 -2.94 13.35
C HIS A 159 4.12 -1.43 13.59
N HIS A 160 3.00 -0.72 13.85
CA HIS A 160 3.00 0.71 14.18
C HIS A 160 2.32 1.00 15.54
N PRO A 161 2.91 0.55 16.66
CA PRO A 161 2.29 0.69 17.98
C PRO A 161 2.07 2.16 18.40
N SER A 162 2.91 3.08 17.95
CA SER A 162 2.82 4.51 18.22
C SER A 162 1.56 5.17 17.63
N MET A 163 0.95 4.54 16.61
CA MET A 163 -0.34 5.02 16.06
C MET A 163 -1.48 5.03 17.07
N LYS A 164 -1.35 4.29 18.19
CA LYS A 164 -2.33 4.33 19.29
C LYS A 164 -2.50 5.73 19.88
N VAL A 165 -1.47 6.57 19.81
CA VAL A 165 -1.50 7.94 20.34
C VAL A 165 -2.41 8.83 19.47
N VAL A 166 -2.33 8.74 18.16
CA VAL A 166 -3.07 9.60 17.22
C VAL A 166 -4.41 9.02 16.78
N ALA A 167 -4.64 7.73 16.95
CA ALA A 167 -5.85 7.06 16.51
C ALA A 167 -7.15 7.65 17.13
N PRO A 168 -7.22 8.00 18.42
CA PRO A 168 -8.39 8.65 18.99
C PRO A 168 -8.68 10.01 18.35
N VAL A 169 -7.64 10.84 18.16
CA VAL A 169 -7.76 12.17 17.53
C VAL A 169 -8.31 12.03 16.10
N ARG A 170 -7.73 11.13 15.31
CA ARG A 170 -8.17 10.88 13.92
C ARG A 170 -9.62 10.40 13.84
N ARG A 171 -10.03 9.55 14.79
CA ARG A 171 -11.42 9.05 14.87
C ARG A 171 -12.40 10.16 15.19
N GLU A 172 -12.07 11.01 16.16
CA GLU A 172 -12.90 12.15 16.56
C GLU A 172 -13.02 13.20 15.46
N MET A 173 -11.91 13.49 14.77
CA MET A 173 -11.91 14.42 13.62
C MET A 173 -12.79 13.95 12.46
N GLY A 174 -12.87 12.64 12.19
CA GLY A 174 -13.72 12.07 11.15
C GLY A 174 -13.39 12.50 9.70
N VAL A 175 -12.24 13.16 9.49
CA VAL A 175 -11.80 13.65 8.18
C VAL A 175 -10.44 13.08 7.80
N ARG A 176 -10.12 13.12 6.49
CA ARG A 176 -8.79 12.72 6.02
C ARG A 176 -7.73 13.75 6.45
N THR A 177 -6.59 13.23 6.90
CA THR A 177 -5.41 13.99 7.29
C THR A 177 -4.18 13.42 6.62
N ILE A 178 -3.00 13.98 6.86
CA ILE A 178 -1.71 13.45 6.39
C ILE A 178 -1.57 11.94 6.68
N PHE A 179 -2.08 11.43 7.80
CA PHE A 179 -2.02 9.99 8.13
C PHE A 179 -2.75 9.06 7.16
N ASN A 180 -3.65 9.59 6.30
CA ASN A 180 -4.31 8.77 5.30
C ASN A 180 -3.42 8.48 4.07
N ILE A 181 -2.36 9.24 3.91
CA ILE A 181 -1.40 9.09 2.81
C ILE A 181 -0.04 8.55 3.28
N LEU A 182 0.20 8.46 4.60
CA LEU A 182 1.47 7.99 5.15
C LEU A 182 1.60 6.47 5.18
N GLY A 183 0.48 5.73 5.39
CA GLY A 183 0.51 4.26 5.53
C GLY A 183 1.34 3.55 4.45
N PRO A 184 1.09 3.80 3.15
CA PRO A 184 1.84 3.18 2.05
C PRO A 184 3.32 3.55 1.99
N LEU A 185 3.74 4.63 2.66
CA LEU A 185 5.13 5.10 2.70
C LEU A 185 5.97 4.47 3.82
N THR A 186 5.34 3.68 4.70
CA THR A 186 5.93 3.29 5.99
C THR A 186 6.03 1.79 6.16
N ASN A 187 6.35 1.08 5.09
CA ASN A 187 6.52 -0.37 5.08
C ASN A 187 7.58 -0.81 6.10
N PRO A 188 7.23 -1.65 7.10
CA PRO A 188 8.16 -2.08 8.15
C PRO A 188 9.31 -2.96 7.66
N ALA A 189 9.18 -3.60 6.49
CA ALA A 189 10.25 -4.39 5.87
C ALA A 189 11.16 -3.54 4.97
N SER A 190 10.93 -2.23 4.91
CA SER A 190 11.70 -1.30 4.05
C SER A 190 11.84 -1.80 2.61
N ALA A 191 10.75 -2.33 2.03
CA ALA A 191 10.75 -2.85 0.67
C ALA A 191 11.30 -1.81 -0.31
N PRO A 192 12.34 -2.15 -1.11
CA PRO A 192 12.98 -1.21 -2.03
C PRO A 192 12.09 -0.90 -3.24
N SER A 193 11.06 -1.71 -3.47
CA SER A 193 10.12 -1.54 -4.58
C SER A 193 8.69 -1.43 -4.07
N VAL A 194 7.87 -0.57 -4.71
CA VAL A 194 6.49 -0.30 -4.27
C VAL A 194 5.55 -0.14 -5.47
N LEU A 195 4.48 -0.93 -5.51
CA LEU A 195 3.29 -0.64 -6.31
C LEU A 195 2.23 -0.05 -5.38
N MET A 196 1.87 1.22 -5.58
CA MET A 196 1.02 1.99 -4.69
C MET A 196 -0.21 2.53 -5.40
N GLY A 197 -1.40 2.12 -4.97
CA GLY A 197 -2.64 2.78 -5.37
C GLY A 197 -2.96 4.01 -4.51
N VAL A 198 -3.50 5.06 -5.12
CA VAL A 198 -3.89 6.29 -4.41
C VAL A 198 -5.34 6.67 -4.70
N PHE A 199 -6.02 7.28 -3.71
CA PHE A 199 -7.43 7.66 -3.83
C PHE A 199 -7.67 8.98 -4.59
N HIS A 200 -6.63 9.68 -5.02
CA HIS A 200 -6.77 10.98 -5.70
C HIS A 200 -5.64 11.20 -6.71
N PRO A 201 -5.93 11.77 -7.90
CA PRO A 201 -4.92 11.95 -8.95
C PRO A 201 -3.74 12.83 -8.55
N ASP A 202 -3.96 13.88 -7.74
CA ASP A 202 -2.88 14.75 -7.26
C ASP A 202 -1.79 13.98 -6.48
N LEU A 203 -2.17 12.85 -5.86
CA LEU A 203 -1.23 12.05 -5.09
C LEU A 203 -0.27 11.22 -5.97
N VAL A 204 -0.57 11.00 -7.23
CA VAL A 204 0.25 10.17 -8.12
C VAL A 204 1.68 10.69 -8.18
N GLY A 205 1.85 11.94 -8.61
CA GLY A 205 3.17 12.56 -8.70
C GLY A 205 3.78 12.92 -7.34
N ILE A 206 2.94 13.31 -6.36
CA ILE A 206 3.39 13.67 -5.01
C ILE A 206 4.00 12.43 -4.34
N GLN A 207 3.29 11.31 -4.26
CA GLN A 207 3.76 10.10 -3.58
C GLN A 207 4.99 9.49 -4.26
N ALA A 208 5.07 9.54 -5.61
CA ALA A 208 6.25 9.07 -6.32
C ALA A 208 7.51 9.90 -5.95
N ARG A 209 7.37 11.21 -5.78
CA ARG A 209 8.47 12.07 -5.33
C ARG A 209 8.82 11.86 -3.86
N VAL A 210 7.81 11.69 -3.00
CA VAL A 210 8.04 11.35 -1.58
C VAL A 210 8.79 10.01 -1.46
N LEU A 211 8.40 8.98 -2.22
CA LEU A 211 9.11 7.69 -2.23
C LEU A 211 10.57 7.86 -2.66
N ARG A 212 10.86 8.74 -3.63
CA ARG A 212 12.23 9.08 -4.01
C ARG A 212 13.02 9.68 -2.85
N GLU A 213 12.45 10.68 -2.16
CA GLU A 213 13.10 11.31 -1.00
C GLU A 213 13.33 10.32 0.16
N LEU A 214 12.46 9.32 0.29
CA LEU A 214 12.59 8.23 1.26
C LEU A 214 13.57 7.13 0.85
N GLY A 215 14.23 7.25 -0.32
CA GLY A 215 15.24 6.31 -0.80
C GLY A 215 14.68 5.02 -1.43
N THR A 216 13.41 5.00 -1.83
CA THR A 216 12.83 3.89 -2.59
C THR A 216 13.53 3.79 -3.95
N GLU A 217 13.88 2.58 -4.37
CA GLU A 217 14.62 2.36 -5.62
C GLU A 217 13.69 2.39 -6.83
N ARG A 218 12.53 1.74 -6.72
CA ARG A 218 11.56 1.62 -7.81
C ARG A 218 10.14 1.74 -7.27
N ALA A 219 9.31 2.54 -7.92
CA ALA A 219 7.91 2.62 -7.55
C ALA A 219 7.01 2.88 -8.77
N MET A 220 5.80 2.39 -8.70
CA MET A 220 4.68 2.86 -9.50
C MET A 220 3.56 3.30 -8.57
N VAL A 221 3.21 4.58 -8.64
CA VAL A 221 2.04 5.15 -7.95
C VAL A 221 0.94 5.30 -8.98
N VAL A 222 -0.21 4.69 -8.72
CA VAL A 222 -1.28 4.55 -9.73
C VAL A 222 -2.62 5.08 -9.23
N TRP A 223 -3.40 5.64 -10.16
CA TRP A 223 -4.77 6.06 -9.94
C TRP A 223 -5.60 5.87 -11.22
N GLY A 224 -6.60 4.99 -11.14
CA GLY A 224 -7.56 4.80 -12.23
C GLY A 224 -8.51 5.99 -12.38
N ARG A 225 -8.76 6.45 -13.60
CA ARG A 225 -9.68 7.58 -13.87
C ARG A 225 -11.13 7.30 -13.48
N ASP A 226 -11.47 6.06 -13.16
CA ASP A 226 -12.73 5.64 -12.54
C ASP A 226 -12.68 5.67 -11.00
N ASN A 227 -11.70 6.40 -10.44
CA ASN A 227 -11.39 6.62 -9.02
C ASN A 227 -10.87 5.37 -8.27
N MET A 228 -10.38 4.38 -8.97
CA MET A 228 -9.82 3.17 -8.36
C MET A 228 -8.37 3.39 -7.93
N ASP A 229 -7.99 2.92 -6.73
CA ASP A 229 -6.61 2.90 -6.24
C ASP A 229 -5.84 1.65 -6.72
N GLU A 230 -6.07 1.24 -7.98
CA GLU A 230 -5.44 0.11 -8.69
C GLU A 230 -5.25 0.49 -10.17
N ILE A 231 -4.51 -0.30 -10.93
CA ILE A 231 -4.53 -0.21 -12.41
C ILE A 231 -5.88 -0.71 -12.89
N SER A 232 -6.67 0.20 -13.46
CA SER A 232 -8.07 -0.05 -13.83
C SER A 232 -8.20 -0.80 -15.14
N LEU A 233 -9.30 -1.58 -15.27
CA LEU A 233 -9.77 -2.08 -16.56
C LEU A 233 -10.87 -1.21 -17.18
N GLY A 234 -11.47 -0.33 -16.39
CA GLY A 234 -12.63 0.47 -16.83
C GLY A 234 -12.28 1.83 -17.39
N ALA A 235 -11.03 2.26 -17.20
CA ALA A 235 -10.56 3.59 -17.60
C ALA A 235 -9.04 3.60 -17.77
N GLY A 236 -8.50 4.69 -18.30
CA GLY A 236 -7.07 4.96 -18.24
C GLY A 236 -6.58 5.08 -16.80
N THR A 237 -5.32 4.77 -16.54
CA THR A 237 -4.68 4.85 -15.24
C THR A 237 -3.51 5.83 -15.30
N LEU A 238 -3.54 6.85 -14.46
CA LEU A 238 -2.39 7.74 -14.26
C LEU A 238 -1.31 7.00 -13.47
N VAL A 239 -0.07 7.14 -13.91
CA VAL A 239 1.10 6.49 -13.33
C VAL A 239 2.16 7.54 -13.00
N GLY A 240 2.64 7.52 -11.76
CA GLY A 240 3.87 8.18 -11.34
C GLY A 240 4.94 7.11 -11.13
N GLU A 241 5.85 6.96 -12.08
CA GLU A 241 6.91 5.95 -12.01
C GLU A 241 8.21 6.56 -11.47
N LEU A 242 8.74 5.96 -10.40
CA LEU A 242 10.09 6.19 -9.91
C LEU A 242 10.99 5.07 -10.42
N ARG A 243 11.99 5.44 -11.22
CA ARG A 243 13.01 4.54 -11.71
C ARG A 243 14.34 5.29 -11.91
N ASP A 244 15.44 4.70 -11.51
CA ASP A 244 16.79 5.29 -11.65
C ASP A 244 16.87 6.71 -11.06
N GLY A 245 16.22 6.96 -9.91
CA GLY A 245 16.16 8.24 -9.21
C GLY A 245 15.31 9.32 -9.91
N LYS A 246 14.63 8.99 -10.99
CA LYS A 246 13.79 9.91 -11.78
C LYS A 246 12.32 9.55 -11.65
N VAL A 247 11.48 10.57 -11.51
CA VAL A 247 10.02 10.43 -11.52
C VAL A 247 9.50 10.85 -12.89
N ARG A 248 8.70 9.97 -13.51
CA ARG A 248 7.97 10.25 -14.76
C ARG A 248 6.48 10.05 -14.50
N GLU A 249 5.66 10.88 -15.13
CA GLU A 249 4.21 10.77 -15.07
C GLU A 249 3.66 10.51 -16.47
N TYR A 250 2.82 9.50 -16.60
CA TYR A 250 2.20 9.10 -17.86
C TYR A 250 0.88 8.38 -17.59
N GLU A 251 0.19 7.99 -18.66
CA GLU A 251 -1.07 7.26 -18.59
C GLU A 251 -0.93 5.93 -19.33
N ILE A 252 -1.55 4.89 -18.80
CA ILE A 252 -1.66 3.57 -19.43
C ILE A 252 -3.12 3.15 -19.53
N HIS A 253 -3.42 2.32 -20.53
CA HIS A 253 -4.73 1.74 -20.74
C HIS A 253 -4.65 0.21 -20.78
N PRO A 254 -5.71 -0.52 -20.36
CA PRO A 254 -5.70 -1.99 -20.45
C PRO A 254 -5.45 -2.50 -21.86
N GLU A 255 -5.90 -1.77 -22.86
CA GLU A 255 -5.73 -2.11 -24.28
C GLU A 255 -4.25 -2.07 -24.73
N ASP A 256 -3.38 -1.28 -24.07
CA ASP A 256 -1.93 -1.28 -24.29
C ASP A 256 -1.31 -2.67 -24.00
N PHE A 257 -2.00 -3.49 -23.22
CA PHE A 257 -1.60 -4.84 -22.81
C PHE A 257 -2.50 -5.92 -23.45
N GLY A 258 -3.29 -5.58 -24.46
CA GLY A 258 -4.20 -6.51 -25.13
C GLY A 258 -5.38 -6.99 -24.25
N ILE A 259 -5.73 -6.21 -23.23
CA ILE A 259 -6.89 -6.49 -22.37
C ILE A 259 -8.03 -5.58 -22.78
N ALA A 260 -9.21 -6.17 -23.08
CA ALA A 260 -10.40 -5.39 -23.39
C ALA A 260 -10.88 -4.59 -22.18
N MET A 261 -11.30 -3.36 -22.38
CA MET A 261 -11.89 -2.56 -21.30
C MET A 261 -13.13 -3.23 -20.72
N SER A 262 -13.24 -3.18 -19.38
CA SER A 262 -14.35 -3.74 -18.63
C SER A 262 -14.79 -2.79 -17.53
N ALA A 263 -16.10 -2.57 -17.42
CA ALA A 263 -16.64 -1.66 -16.43
C ALA A 263 -16.29 -2.11 -15.00
N SER A 264 -15.83 -1.20 -14.17
CA SER A 264 -15.42 -1.43 -12.76
C SER A 264 -16.54 -2.00 -11.89
N ARG A 265 -17.82 -1.79 -12.26
CA ARG A 265 -18.97 -2.43 -11.57
C ARG A 265 -18.91 -3.96 -11.54
N ASN A 266 -18.23 -4.59 -12.51
CA ASN A 266 -18.06 -6.04 -12.58
C ASN A 266 -17.09 -6.59 -11.51
N LEU A 267 -16.40 -5.71 -10.81
CA LEU A 267 -15.41 -6.02 -9.77
C LEU A 267 -15.93 -5.67 -8.37
N ARG A 268 -17.11 -5.04 -8.27
CA ARG A 268 -17.70 -4.63 -7.00
C ARG A 268 -18.23 -5.81 -6.23
N VAL A 269 -18.13 -5.69 -4.92
CA VAL A 269 -18.64 -6.68 -3.95
C VAL A 269 -19.46 -5.99 -2.87
N ASP A 270 -20.49 -6.67 -2.38
CA ASP A 270 -21.37 -6.18 -1.33
C ASP A 270 -21.00 -6.74 0.05
N SER A 271 -20.18 -7.80 0.09
CA SER A 271 -19.77 -8.44 1.35
C SER A 271 -18.32 -8.97 1.28
N PRO A 272 -17.69 -9.18 2.45
CA PRO A 272 -16.38 -9.83 2.54
C PRO A 272 -16.37 -11.24 1.90
N GLU A 273 -17.45 -12.01 2.04
CA GLU A 273 -17.57 -13.37 1.50
C GLU A 273 -17.54 -13.35 -0.03
N GLN A 274 -18.22 -12.38 -0.65
CA GLN A 274 -18.17 -12.20 -2.11
C GLN A 274 -16.76 -11.84 -2.57
N SER A 275 -16.03 -11.01 -1.82
CA SER A 275 -14.64 -10.66 -2.12
C SER A 275 -13.74 -11.90 -2.10
N ILE A 276 -13.87 -12.75 -1.08
CA ILE A 276 -13.10 -13.97 -0.96
C ILE A 276 -13.48 -14.98 -2.04
N ALA A 277 -14.75 -15.11 -2.37
CA ALA A 277 -15.21 -16.01 -3.45
C ALA A 277 -14.61 -15.57 -4.80
N MET A 278 -14.62 -14.27 -5.10
CA MET A 278 -14.03 -13.72 -6.33
C MET A 278 -12.51 -13.93 -6.36
N LEU A 279 -11.80 -13.68 -5.25
CA LEU A 279 -10.37 -13.93 -5.13
C LEU A 279 -10.02 -15.40 -5.38
N ARG A 280 -10.77 -16.33 -4.78
CA ARG A 280 -10.58 -17.78 -5.00
C ARG A 280 -10.82 -18.17 -6.46
N ALA A 281 -11.89 -17.64 -7.09
CA ALA A 281 -12.17 -17.87 -8.49
C ALA A 281 -11.03 -17.42 -9.41
N VAL A 282 -10.39 -16.29 -9.13
CA VAL A 282 -9.18 -15.84 -9.86
C VAL A 282 -8.04 -16.84 -9.70
N LEU A 283 -7.74 -17.27 -8.47
CA LEU A 283 -6.67 -18.25 -8.21
C LEU A 283 -6.97 -19.63 -8.78
N ASP A 284 -8.25 -19.95 -9.02
CA ASP A 284 -8.72 -21.15 -9.71
C ASP A 284 -8.79 -20.98 -11.24
N ASN A 285 -8.22 -19.89 -11.77
CA ASN A 285 -8.16 -19.57 -13.19
C ASN A 285 -9.53 -19.38 -13.85
N ALA A 286 -10.53 -18.91 -13.11
CA ALA A 286 -11.83 -18.58 -13.71
C ALA A 286 -11.69 -17.34 -14.62
N PRO A 287 -12.02 -17.43 -15.91
CA PRO A 287 -11.85 -16.32 -16.84
C PRO A 287 -12.81 -15.16 -16.52
N GLY A 288 -12.35 -13.93 -16.78
CA GLY A 288 -13.17 -12.74 -16.64
C GLY A 288 -12.40 -11.53 -16.11
N PRO A 289 -13.09 -10.39 -15.94
CA PRO A 289 -12.47 -9.13 -15.52
C PRO A 289 -11.69 -9.21 -14.21
N ALA A 290 -12.13 -10.06 -13.26
CA ALA A 290 -11.42 -10.25 -12.00
C ALA A 290 -10.04 -10.87 -12.20
N LEU A 291 -9.90 -11.86 -13.09
CA LEU A 291 -8.61 -12.44 -13.45
C LEU A 291 -7.74 -11.41 -14.16
N ASP A 292 -8.30 -10.68 -15.11
CA ASP A 292 -7.54 -9.72 -15.91
C ASP A 292 -6.98 -8.57 -15.07
N ILE A 293 -7.77 -8.01 -14.14
CA ILE A 293 -7.28 -6.91 -13.28
C ILE A 293 -6.21 -7.40 -12.30
N VAL A 294 -6.37 -8.59 -11.72
CA VAL A 294 -5.37 -9.17 -10.84
C VAL A 294 -4.08 -9.45 -11.60
N ALA A 295 -4.17 -10.05 -12.78
CA ALA A 295 -3.00 -10.35 -13.60
C ALA A 295 -2.27 -9.07 -14.02
N LEU A 296 -2.98 -8.00 -14.38
CA LEU A 296 -2.39 -6.71 -14.76
C LEU A 296 -1.69 -6.04 -13.57
N ASN A 297 -2.33 -5.97 -12.40
CA ASN A 297 -1.72 -5.38 -11.20
C ASN A 297 -0.56 -6.24 -10.68
N ALA A 298 -0.66 -7.58 -10.70
CA ALA A 298 0.45 -8.46 -10.38
C ALA A 298 1.61 -8.31 -11.39
N GLY A 299 1.30 -8.13 -12.68
CA GLY A 299 2.28 -7.86 -13.73
C GLY A 299 3.06 -6.56 -13.49
N ALA A 300 2.36 -5.51 -13.11
CA ALA A 300 2.99 -4.25 -12.71
C ALA A 300 3.86 -4.40 -11.46
N ALA A 301 3.41 -5.17 -10.47
CA ALA A 301 4.22 -5.48 -9.28
C ALA A 301 5.50 -6.25 -9.64
N LEU A 302 5.44 -7.21 -10.55
CA LEU A 302 6.60 -7.96 -11.06
C LEU A 302 7.59 -7.05 -11.79
N TYR A 303 7.09 -6.10 -12.58
CA TYR A 303 7.92 -5.09 -13.24
C TYR A 303 8.61 -4.19 -12.23
N VAL A 304 7.88 -3.66 -11.26
CA VAL A 304 8.43 -2.80 -10.21
C VAL A 304 9.46 -3.56 -9.37
N ALA A 305 9.20 -4.83 -9.04
CA ALA A 305 10.13 -5.71 -8.32
C ALA A 305 11.39 -6.09 -9.13
N GLY A 306 11.45 -5.76 -10.42
CA GLY A 306 12.57 -6.13 -11.28
C GLY A 306 12.61 -7.60 -11.70
N VAL A 307 11.51 -8.31 -11.56
CA VAL A 307 11.34 -9.70 -12.04
C VAL A 307 11.00 -9.72 -13.53
N ALA A 308 10.25 -8.73 -13.99
CA ALA A 308 9.84 -8.57 -15.38
C ALA A 308 10.51 -7.34 -16.02
N SER A 309 10.74 -7.40 -17.33
CA SER A 309 11.36 -6.31 -18.11
C SER A 309 10.43 -5.10 -18.29
N ASP A 310 9.13 -5.35 -18.39
CA ASP A 310 8.06 -4.38 -18.54
C ASP A 310 6.74 -4.96 -17.99
N ILE A 311 5.66 -4.16 -18.00
CA ILE A 311 4.34 -4.58 -17.49
C ILE A 311 3.76 -5.72 -18.35
N GLY A 312 4.01 -5.75 -19.65
CA GLY A 312 3.53 -6.79 -20.57
C GLY A 312 4.16 -8.17 -20.26
N ASP A 313 5.49 -8.21 -20.07
CA ASP A 313 6.21 -9.43 -19.61
C ASP A 313 5.68 -9.86 -18.24
N GLY A 314 5.49 -8.90 -17.31
CA GLY A 314 4.92 -9.16 -16.00
C GLY A 314 3.51 -9.75 -16.06
N LEU A 315 2.64 -9.20 -16.92
CA LEU A 315 1.29 -9.72 -17.16
C LEU A 315 1.32 -11.17 -17.68
N ALA A 316 2.21 -11.46 -18.64
CA ALA A 316 2.35 -12.81 -19.17
C ALA A 316 2.77 -13.81 -18.09
N ARG A 317 3.72 -13.45 -17.21
CA ARG A 317 4.15 -14.25 -16.07
C ARG A 317 3.05 -14.44 -15.04
N ALA A 318 2.30 -13.38 -14.73
CA ALA A 318 1.17 -13.44 -13.81
C ALA A 318 0.07 -14.39 -14.31
N ARG A 319 -0.31 -14.28 -15.59
CA ARG A 319 -1.26 -15.21 -16.23
C ARG A 319 -0.76 -16.65 -16.21
N ALA A 320 0.52 -16.89 -16.47
CA ALA A 320 1.12 -18.24 -16.40
C ALA A 320 1.06 -18.81 -14.98
N ALA A 321 1.33 -18.00 -13.95
CA ALA A 321 1.26 -18.42 -12.54
C ALA A 321 -0.16 -18.74 -12.08
N ILE A 322 -1.17 -18.05 -12.62
CA ILE A 322 -2.57 -18.37 -12.38
C ILE A 322 -2.94 -19.68 -13.11
N ALA A 323 -2.65 -19.76 -14.41
CA ALA A 323 -3.07 -20.86 -15.27
C ALA A 323 -2.49 -22.22 -14.86
N ASN A 324 -1.23 -22.26 -14.38
CA ASN A 324 -0.59 -23.48 -13.91
C ASN A 324 -0.89 -23.85 -12.45
N GLY A 325 -1.70 -23.04 -11.74
CA GLY A 325 -2.10 -23.26 -10.35
C GLY A 325 -1.07 -22.89 -9.29
N SER A 326 0.11 -22.36 -9.66
CA SER A 326 1.16 -21.99 -8.69
C SER A 326 0.73 -20.85 -7.76
N ALA A 327 -0.10 -19.92 -8.24
CA ALA A 327 -0.65 -18.85 -7.40
C ALA A 327 -1.56 -19.39 -6.28
N ARG A 328 -2.43 -20.37 -6.59
CA ARG A 328 -3.26 -21.05 -5.59
C ARG A 328 -2.40 -21.85 -4.60
N GLN A 329 -1.40 -22.56 -5.10
CA GLN A 329 -0.46 -23.28 -4.23
C GLN A 329 0.31 -22.32 -3.30
N ARG A 330 0.68 -21.16 -3.78
CA ARG A 330 1.35 -20.12 -2.97
C ARG A 330 0.47 -19.63 -1.83
N LEU A 331 -0.81 -19.38 -2.07
CA LEU A 331 -1.78 -19.08 -1.00
C LEU A 331 -1.82 -20.20 0.04
N GLN A 332 -1.93 -21.45 -0.38
CA GLN A 332 -1.99 -22.58 0.53
C GLN A 332 -0.73 -22.69 1.40
N GLN A 333 0.46 -22.61 0.79
CA GLN A 333 1.73 -22.61 1.50
C GLN A 333 1.81 -21.46 2.53
N TYR A 334 1.38 -20.26 2.14
CA TYR A 334 1.37 -19.09 3.02
C TYR A 334 0.46 -19.30 4.24
N VAL A 335 -0.75 -19.84 4.04
CA VAL A 335 -1.70 -20.16 5.13
C VAL A 335 -1.10 -21.19 6.09
N GLU A 336 -0.54 -22.27 5.58
CA GLU A 336 0.08 -23.33 6.39
C GLU A 336 1.28 -22.77 7.19
N THR A 337 2.15 -22.01 6.53
CA THR A 337 3.35 -21.40 7.17
C THR A 337 2.97 -20.43 8.27
N THR A 338 2.04 -19.50 8.01
CA THR A 338 1.68 -18.49 9.02
C THR A 338 1.02 -19.12 10.25
N ARG A 339 0.22 -20.16 10.08
CA ARG A 339 -0.36 -20.93 11.18
C ARG A 339 0.70 -21.66 11.99
N ALA A 340 1.67 -22.26 11.33
CA ALA A 340 2.77 -22.95 12.03
C ALA A 340 3.69 -21.98 12.81
N LEU A 341 3.81 -20.73 12.35
CA LEU A 341 4.63 -19.70 13.02
C LEU A 341 3.97 -19.14 14.30
N VAL A 342 2.67 -19.32 14.50
CA VAL A 342 1.95 -18.86 15.72
C VAL A 342 1.55 -20.02 16.64
N ALA A 343 1.72 -21.28 16.21
CA ALA A 343 1.50 -22.48 17.03
C ALA A 343 2.64 -22.67 18.00
#